data_316c02f3821a302e74f5ffd24092c025
#
_entry.id   316c02f3821a302e74f5ffd24092c025
#
_cell.length_a   1.000
_cell.length_b   1.000
_cell.length_c   1.000
_cell.angle_alpha   90.00
_cell.angle_beta   90.00
_cell.angle_gamma   90.00
#
_symmetry.space_group_name_H-M   'P 1'
#
loop_
_entity.id
_entity.type
_entity.pdbx_description
1 polymer ?
#
loop_
_entity_poly.entity_id
_entity_poly.type
_entity_poly.pdbx_seq_one_letter_code
_entity_poly.pdbx_strand_id
1 'polypeptide(L)'
;MPHLITKATPILSEILNLKGPMFTIGGACASGNLALRSGFRDIMSGESDVCVVAGAPFDVSPTDIHASVVINAVVVKPEYQENPEFASRPFDGGRCGFLYSHGAATLILEDLETAKARGAYIYGELLAVKAGANACHLPLPGAEEQVRVMTEV
;
A
#
# COMPACT_ATOMS: atom_id res chain seq x y z
N MET A 1 13.13 -12.83 10.84
CA MET A 1 13.54 -12.55 9.46
C MET A 1 12.98 -11.20 8.96
N PRO A 2 13.53 -10.06 9.35
CA PRO A 2 13.07 -8.75 8.84
C PRO A 2 13.74 -8.32 7.53
N HIS A 3 14.50 -9.22 6.86
CA HIS A 3 15.45 -8.79 5.83
C HIS A 3 14.96 -8.81 4.37
N LEU A 4 13.78 -9.36 4.08
CA LEU A 4 13.31 -9.48 2.69
C LEU A 4 12.73 -8.17 2.15
N ILE A 5 11.98 -7.43 2.95
CA ILE A 5 11.37 -6.16 2.52
C ILE A 5 12.42 -5.11 2.20
N THR A 6 13.52 -5.07 2.97
CA THR A 6 14.64 -4.16 2.72
C THR A 6 15.49 -4.52 1.51
N LYS A 7 15.35 -5.74 0.97
CA LYS A 7 16.11 -6.18 -0.21
C LYS A 7 15.44 -5.81 -1.55
N ALA A 8 14.15 -5.59 -1.57
CA ALA A 8 13.44 -5.23 -2.80
C ALA A 8 13.93 -3.88 -3.36
N THR A 9 14.14 -2.90 -2.50
CA THR A 9 14.55 -1.56 -2.90
C THR A 9 15.95 -1.53 -3.55
N PRO A 10 17.02 -2.12 -2.97
CA PRO A 10 18.33 -2.18 -3.63
C PRO A 10 18.31 -2.93 -4.96
N ILE A 11 17.56 -4.03 -5.04
CA ILE A 11 17.44 -4.81 -6.28
C ILE A 11 16.80 -3.97 -7.38
N LEU A 12 15.71 -3.26 -7.09
CA LEU A 12 15.06 -2.37 -8.06
C LEU A 12 16.01 -1.24 -8.49
N SER A 13 16.75 -0.65 -7.55
CA SER A 13 17.74 0.38 -7.85
C SER A 13 18.84 -0.13 -8.79
N GLU A 14 19.34 -1.34 -8.56
CA GLU A 14 20.36 -1.96 -9.40
C GLU A 14 19.83 -2.27 -10.81
N ILE A 15 18.70 -2.97 -10.89
CA ILE A 15 18.10 -3.38 -12.19
C ILE A 15 17.72 -2.18 -13.06
N LEU A 16 17.15 -1.14 -12.44
CA LEU A 16 16.67 0.05 -13.14
C LEU A 16 17.72 1.17 -13.19
N ASN A 17 18.91 0.94 -12.65
CA ASN A 17 20.00 1.92 -12.56
C ASN A 17 19.57 3.27 -11.92
N LEU A 18 18.76 3.18 -10.85
CA LEU A 18 18.29 4.36 -10.13
C LEU A 18 19.40 4.93 -9.26
N LYS A 19 19.58 6.25 -9.26
CA LYS A 19 20.66 6.97 -8.56
C LYS A 19 20.15 7.91 -7.48
N GLY A 20 18.83 8.12 -7.41
CA GLY A 20 18.20 8.99 -6.42
C GLY A 20 18.09 8.37 -5.03
N PRO A 21 17.47 9.08 -4.09
CA PRO A 21 17.21 8.57 -2.75
C PRO A 21 16.44 7.25 -2.78
N MET A 22 16.79 6.35 -1.86
CA MET A 22 16.23 5.00 -1.81
C MET A 22 15.93 4.62 -0.36
N PHE A 23 14.65 4.32 -0.07
CA PHE A 23 14.24 3.95 1.28
C PHE A 23 12.98 3.09 1.27
N THR A 24 12.72 2.42 2.40
CA THR A 24 11.51 1.62 2.60
C THR A 24 10.62 2.31 3.63
N ILE A 25 9.34 2.44 3.31
CA ILE A 25 8.35 3.07 4.18
C ILE A 25 7.50 2.00 4.84
N GLY A 26 7.41 2.05 6.17
CA GLY A 26 6.56 1.22 6.98
C GLY A 26 5.37 2.00 7.54
N GLY A 27 4.17 1.48 7.34
CA GLY A 27 2.92 2.02 7.87
C GLY A 27 1.84 0.93 7.91
N ALA A 28 2.26 -0.30 8.22
CA ALA A 28 1.41 -1.49 8.19
C ALA A 28 0.63 -1.58 6.87
N CYS A 29 -0.70 -1.76 6.92
CA CYS A 29 -1.56 -1.86 5.72
C CYS A 29 -1.52 -0.61 4.82
N ALA A 30 -1.12 0.54 5.35
CA ALA A 30 -1.03 1.79 4.61
C ALA A 30 0.32 2.02 3.92
N SER A 31 1.31 1.10 4.07
CA SER A 31 2.68 1.29 3.59
C SER A 31 2.77 1.66 2.11
N GLY A 32 2.00 0.99 1.24
CA GLY A 32 1.97 1.28 -0.18
C GLY A 32 1.49 2.70 -0.49
N ASN A 33 0.40 3.13 0.15
CA ASN A 33 -0.13 4.48 -0.03
C ASN A 33 0.80 5.56 0.57
N LEU A 34 1.52 5.25 1.65
CA LEU A 34 2.52 6.15 2.21
C LEU A 34 3.76 6.27 1.31
N ALA A 35 4.16 5.17 0.69
CA ALA A 35 5.22 5.20 -0.33
C ALA A 35 4.79 6.03 -1.55
N LEU A 36 3.55 5.85 -2.02
CA LEU A 36 2.98 6.66 -3.09
C LEU A 36 2.97 8.16 -2.73
N ARG A 37 2.58 8.48 -1.50
CA ARG A 37 2.59 9.86 -0.99
C ARG A 37 3.99 10.46 -0.95
N SER A 38 5.00 9.67 -0.57
CA SER A 38 6.39 10.14 -0.58
C SER A 38 6.84 10.46 -1.99
N GLY A 39 6.71 9.52 -2.94
CA GLY A 39 7.10 9.76 -4.32
C GLY A 39 6.35 10.94 -4.98
N PHE A 40 5.04 11.08 -4.68
CA PHE A 40 4.27 12.24 -5.12
C PHE A 40 4.87 13.56 -4.60
N ARG A 41 5.28 13.61 -3.33
CA ARG A 41 5.88 14.81 -2.73
C ARG A 41 7.24 15.14 -3.33
N ASP A 42 8.06 14.12 -3.59
CA ASP A 42 9.39 14.28 -4.16
C ASP A 42 9.29 14.86 -5.59
N ILE A 43 8.31 14.41 -6.39
CA ILE A 43 8.01 15.01 -7.71
C ILE A 43 7.52 16.46 -7.54
N MET A 44 6.54 16.67 -6.68
CA MET A 44 5.94 18.01 -6.50
C MET A 44 6.91 19.04 -5.93
N SER A 45 7.91 18.63 -5.15
CA SER A 45 8.97 19.50 -4.63
C SER A 45 10.11 19.74 -5.62
N GLY A 46 10.14 18.99 -6.73
CA GLY A 46 11.25 19.02 -7.69
C GLY A 46 12.52 18.32 -7.20
N GLU A 47 12.43 17.50 -6.14
CA GLU A 47 13.55 16.70 -5.66
C GLU A 47 13.86 15.53 -6.61
N SER A 48 12.84 15.03 -7.30
CA SER A 48 12.98 13.96 -8.28
C SER A 48 12.06 14.20 -9.48
N ASP A 49 12.54 13.95 -10.68
CA ASP A 49 11.72 14.00 -11.90
C ASP A 49 10.92 12.70 -12.11
N VAL A 50 11.46 11.59 -11.61
CA VAL A 50 10.86 10.24 -11.72
C VAL A 50 11.03 9.49 -10.41
N CYS A 51 9.95 8.90 -9.91
CA CYS A 51 9.96 8.05 -8.73
C CYS A 51 9.39 6.66 -9.05
N VAL A 52 10.07 5.61 -8.60
CA VAL A 52 9.58 4.23 -8.65
C VAL A 52 9.01 3.88 -7.27
N VAL A 53 7.71 3.68 -7.20
CA VAL A 53 6.98 3.31 -5.98
C VAL A 53 6.57 1.85 -6.09
N ALA A 54 7.12 0.99 -5.25
CA ALA A 54 6.86 -0.44 -5.27
C ALA A 54 6.23 -0.92 -3.97
N GLY A 55 5.14 -1.68 -4.08
CA GLY A 55 4.57 -2.50 -3.02
C GLY A 55 5.01 -3.94 -3.20
N ALA A 56 5.73 -4.47 -2.22
CA ALA A 56 6.18 -5.86 -2.21
C ALA A 56 5.28 -6.71 -1.32
N PRO A 57 5.11 -8.00 -1.60
CA PRO A 57 4.36 -8.89 -0.75
C PRO A 57 5.06 -9.07 0.61
N PHE A 58 4.25 -9.32 1.62
CA PHE A 58 4.70 -9.67 2.96
C PHE A 58 4.60 -11.20 3.12
N ASP A 59 5.67 -11.83 3.61
CA ASP A 59 5.65 -13.25 3.95
C ASP A 59 4.88 -13.47 5.25
N VAL A 60 3.75 -14.13 5.15
CA VAL A 60 2.88 -14.44 6.29
C VAL A 60 3.35 -15.73 6.95
N SER A 61 3.80 -15.64 8.19
CA SER A 61 4.15 -16.81 8.99
C SER A 61 2.90 -17.42 9.67
N PRO A 62 2.95 -18.69 10.09
CA PRO A 62 1.88 -19.29 10.90
C PRO A 62 1.58 -18.49 12.18
N THR A 63 2.58 -17.84 12.76
CA THR A 63 2.44 -16.98 13.94
C THR A 63 1.61 -15.72 13.61
N ASP A 64 1.82 -15.11 12.45
CA ASP A 64 1.05 -13.94 12.01
C ASP A 64 -0.41 -14.30 11.77
N ILE A 65 -0.66 -15.46 11.17
CA ILE A 65 -2.03 -15.97 10.96
C ILE A 65 -2.70 -16.22 12.33
N HIS A 66 -2.01 -16.91 13.25
CA HIS A 66 -2.53 -17.17 14.58
C HIS A 66 -2.85 -15.88 15.35
N ALA A 67 -1.95 -14.92 15.35
CA ALA A 67 -2.17 -13.62 15.97
C ALA A 67 -3.42 -12.92 15.40
N SER A 68 -3.60 -12.99 14.08
CA SER A 68 -4.76 -12.39 13.41
C SER A 68 -6.08 -13.09 13.72
N VAL A 69 -6.04 -14.41 13.94
CA VAL A 69 -7.20 -15.18 14.43
C VAL A 69 -7.57 -14.75 15.84
N VAL A 70 -6.58 -14.64 16.75
CA VAL A 70 -6.78 -14.25 18.15
C VAL A 70 -7.43 -12.87 18.29
N ILE A 71 -7.07 -11.92 17.44
CA ILE A 71 -7.66 -10.58 17.44
C ILE A 71 -8.91 -10.45 16.55
N ASN A 72 -9.44 -11.56 16.03
CA ASN A 72 -10.60 -11.62 15.14
C ASN A 72 -10.48 -10.74 13.88
N ALA A 73 -9.28 -10.61 13.34
CA ALA A 73 -9.04 -9.79 12.15
C ALA A 73 -9.28 -10.54 10.84
N VAL A 74 -9.10 -11.87 10.84
CA VAL A 74 -9.28 -12.73 9.66
C VAL A 74 -10.59 -13.50 9.69
N VAL A 75 -11.07 -13.88 8.52
CA VAL A 75 -12.27 -14.72 8.38
C VAL A 75 -11.99 -16.14 8.88
N VAL A 76 -12.76 -16.58 9.89
CA VAL A 76 -12.68 -17.93 10.47
C VAL A 76 -14.02 -18.66 10.51
N LYS A 77 -15.07 -18.10 9.90
CA LYS A 77 -16.40 -18.70 9.93
C LYS A 77 -16.44 -20.02 9.16
N PRO A 78 -17.05 -21.09 9.73
CA PRO A 78 -17.11 -22.41 9.09
C PRO A 78 -17.76 -22.39 7.71
N GLU A 79 -18.76 -21.57 7.49
CA GLU A 79 -19.48 -21.43 6.22
C GLU A 79 -18.57 -21.07 5.04
N TYR A 80 -17.46 -20.35 5.31
CA TYR A 80 -16.47 -19.96 4.30
C TYR A 80 -15.35 -20.99 4.12
N GLN A 81 -15.32 -22.05 4.92
CA GLN A 81 -14.41 -23.18 4.67
C GLN A 81 -14.91 -24.03 3.51
N GLU A 82 -16.23 -24.12 3.35
CA GLU A 82 -16.86 -24.85 2.25
C GLU A 82 -16.99 -24.01 0.97
N ASN A 83 -17.13 -22.69 1.14
CA ASN A 83 -17.33 -21.72 0.03
C ASN A 83 -16.39 -20.53 0.18
N PRO A 84 -15.06 -20.72 0.03
CA PRO A 84 -14.06 -19.68 0.31
C PRO A 84 -14.13 -18.47 -0.62
N GLU A 85 -14.70 -18.62 -1.81
CA GLU A 85 -14.88 -17.53 -2.78
C GLU A 85 -15.83 -16.42 -2.28
N PHE A 86 -16.69 -16.72 -1.30
CA PHE A 86 -17.59 -15.74 -0.68
C PHE A 86 -17.03 -15.07 0.58
N ALA A 87 -15.84 -15.47 1.02
CA ALA A 87 -15.25 -14.99 2.27
C ALA A 87 -14.74 -13.54 2.19
N SER A 88 -14.20 -13.12 1.03
CA SER A 88 -13.76 -11.73 0.80
C SER A 88 -14.94 -10.86 0.38
N ARG A 89 -15.40 -10.02 1.28
CA ARG A 89 -16.64 -9.22 1.13
C ARG A 89 -16.40 -7.73 1.44
N PRO A 90 -15.56 -7.04 0.65
CA PRO A 90 -15.32 -5.61 0.89
C PRO A 90 -16.62 -4.82 0.76
N PHE A 91 -16.84 -3.89 1.70
CA PHE A 91 -18.03 -3.03 1.82
C PHE A 91 -19.36 -3.73 2.11
N ASP A 92 -19.39 -5.07 2.21
CA ASP A 92 -20.61 -5.81 2.55
C ASP A 92 -20.91 -5.69 4.05
N GLY A 93 -22.23 -5.57 4.40
CA GLY A 93 -22.66 -5.53 5.79
C GLY A 93 -22.41 -6.82 6.58
N GLY A 94 -22.31 -7.96 5.90
CA GLY A 94 -22.00 -9.27 6.47
C GLY A 94 -20.51 -9.61 6.53
N ARG A 95 -19.60 -8.68 6.21
CA ARG A 95 -18.16 -8.91 6.29
C ARG A 95 -17.73 -9.28 7.71
N CYS A 96 -16.75 -10.16 7.83
CA CYS A 96 -16.33 -10.69 9.14
C CYS A 96 -14.81 -10.84 9.29
N GLY A 97 -14.04 -10.13 8.52
CA GLY A 97 -12.58 -10.13 8.55
C GLY A 97 -11.98 -10.05 7.14
N PHE A 98 -10.67 -10.13 7.07
CA PHE A 98 -9.95 -10.16 5.80
C PHE A 98 -9.37 -11.56 5.52
N LEU A 99 -8.92 -11.76 4.29
CA LEU A 99 -8.15 -12.92 3.86
C LEU A 99 -6.74 -12.51 3.55
N TYR A 100 -5.78 -13.30 3.98
CA TYR A 100 -4.41 -13.13 3.55
C TYR A 100 -4.27 -13.47 2.05
N SER A 101 -3.58 -12.60 1.33
CA SER A 101 -3.22 -12.83 -0.06
C SER A 101 -1.83 -12.27 -0.34
N HIS A 102 -1.26 -12.65 -1.48
CA HIS A 102 0.02 -12.16 -1.95
C HIS A 102 -0.17 -11.36 -3.22
N GLY A 103 0.52 -10.23 -3.30
CA GLY A 103 0.52 -9.40 -4.48
C GLY A 103 1.62 -8.36 -4.42
N ALA A 104 2.09 -7.94 -5.57
CA ALA A 104 3.04 -6.85 -5.72
C ALA A 104 2.57 -5.93 -6.83
N ALA A 105 2.84 -4.64 -6.68
CA ALA A 105 2.57 -3.65 -7.69
C ALA A 105 3.66 -2.59 -7.68
N THR A 106 3.94 -2.03 -8.84
CA THR A 106 4.89 -0.92 -8.98
C THR A 106 4.24 0.17 -9.81
N LEU A 107 4.36 1.40 -9.35
CA LEU A 107 3.96 2.60 -10.06
C LEU A 107 5.21 3.42 -10.38
N ILE A 108 5.29 3.92 -11.57
CA ILE A 108 6.28 4.93 -11.97
C ILE A 108 5.56 6.26 -12.00
N LEU A 109 5.95 7.15 -11.11
CA LEU A 109 5.50 8.54 -11.07
C LEU A 109 6.51 9.40 -11.81
N GLU A 110 6.02 10.34 -12.58
CA GLU A 110 6.84 11.26 -13.37
C GLU A 110 6.15 12.62 -13.43
N ASP A 111 6.92 13.66 -13.51
CA ASP A 111 6.39 15.00 -13.82
C ASP A 111 5.58 14.97 -15.12
N LEU A 112 4.39 15.56 -15.09
CA LEU A 112 3.44 15.48 -16.19
C LEU A 112 3.97 16.09 -17.50
N GLU A 113 4.65 17.21 -17.41
CA GLU A 113 5.16 17.89 -18.60
C GLU A 113 6.36 17.13 -19.18
N THR A 114 7.19 16.56 -18.35
CA THR A 114 8.31 15.68 -18.76
C THR A 114 7.77 14.43 -19.44
N ALA A 115 6.76 13.78 -18.87
CA ALA A 115 6.12 12.60 -19.46
C ALA A 115 5.50 12.90 -20.84
N LYS A 116 4.82 14.02 -20.98
CA LYS A 116 4.26 14.50 -22.27
C LYS A 116 5.35 14.79 -23.28
N ALA A 117 6.40 15.49 -22.88
CA ALA A 117 7.49 15.92 -23.78
C ALA A 117 8.22 14.73 -24.43
N ARG A 118 8.37 13.61 -23.70
CA ARG A 118 8.97 12.38 -24.25
C ARG A 118 7.98 11.42 -24.91
N GLY A 119 6.68 11.77 -24.98
CA GLY A 119 5.63 10.94 -25.56
C GLY A 119 5.31 9.70 -24.75
N ALA A 120 5.41 9.74 -23.43
CA ALA A 120 5.10 8.62 -22.56
C ALA A 120 3.61 8.23 -22.65
N TYR A 121 3.33 6.93 -22.50
CA TYR A 121 1.96 6.50 -22.26
C TYR A 121 1.56 6.83 -20.82
N ILE A 122 0.56 7.67 -20.65
CA ILE A 122 0.08 8.14 -19.35
C ILE A 122 -1.19 7.37 -19.00
N TYR A 123 -1.15 6.56 -17.94
CA TYR A 123 -2.29 5.81 -17.44
C TYR A 123 -3.30 6.69 -16.70
N GLY A 124 -2.85 7.75 -16.08
CA GLY A 124 -3.65 8.70 -15.33
C GLY A 124 -2.78 9.74 -14.65
N GLU A 125 -3.40 10.76 -14.12
CA GLU A 125 -2.76 11.81 -13.33
C GLU A 125 -3.08 11.61 -11.85
N LEU A 126 -2.05 11.61 -11.00
CA LEU A 126 -2.19 11.56 -9.55
C LEU A 126 -2.37 12.98 -9.03
N LEU A 127 -3.61 13.37 -8.72
CA LEU A 127 -3.94 14.73 -8.34
C LEU A 127 -3.55 15.05 -6.90
N ALA A 128 -3.72 14.12 -5.97
CA ALA A 128 -3.39 14.31 -4.58
C ALA A 128 -3.23 12.99 -3.83
N VAL A 129 -2.48 13.01 -2.74
CA VAL A 129 -2.37 11.89 -1.78
C VAL A 129 -2.38 12.45 -0.37
N LYS A 130 -3.36 12.04 0.43
CA LYS A 130 -3.50 12.45 1.82
C LYS A 130 -3.31 11.29 2.77
N ALA A 131 -2.82 11.55 3.96
CA ALA A 131 -2.70 10.56 5.03
C ALA A 131 -3.09 11.20 6.36
N GLY A 132 -3.71 10.40 7.23
CA GLY A 132 -4.11 10.81 8.58
C GLY A 132 -4.10 9.62 9.53
N ALA A 133 -4.19 9.88 10.82
CA ALA A 133 -4.33 8.88 11.87
C ALA A 133 -5.67 9.06 12.58
N ASN A 134 -6.18 7.98 13.16
CA ASN A 134 -7.45 7.96 13.90
C ASN A 134 -7.26 8.07 15.42
N ALA A 135 -6.04 8.33 15.90
CA ALA A 135 -5.69 8.45 17.30
C ALA A 135 -6.14 7.23 18.18
N CYS A 136 -6.27 6.06 17.56
CA CYS A 136 -6.62 4.82 18.24
C CYS A 136 -5.44 3.84 18.19
N HIS A 137 -5.15 3.16 19.31
CA HIS A 137 -4.06 2.18 19.39
C HIS A 137 -4.46 0.80 18.82
N LEU A 138 -5.77 0.54 18.67
CA LEU A 138 -6.28 -0.68 18.05
C LEU A 138 -6.48 -0.49 16.56
N PRO A 139 -6.38 -1.54 15.74
CA PRO A 139 -6.60 -1.50 14.30
C PRO A 139 -8.12 -1.44 13.95
N LEU A 140 -8.83 -0.54 14.64
CA LEU A 140 -10.25 -0.30 14.42
C LEU A 140 -10.43 0.91 13.50
N PRO A 141 -11.04 0.75 12.33
CA PRO A 141 -11.26 1.85 11.42
C PRO A 141 -12.31 2.82 12.01
N GLY A 142 -11.96 4.10 12.08
CA GLY A 142 -12.88 5.18 12.43
C GLY A 142 -13.50 5.79 11.18
N ALA A 143 -14.83 5.87 11.10
CA ALA A 143 -15.49 6.43 9.93
C ALA A 143 -15.26 7.95 9.81
N GLU A 144 -15.28 8.66 10.93
CA GLU A 144 -15.09 10.12 10.95
C GLU A 144 -13.70 10.53 10.44
N GLU A 145 -12.65 9.83 10.88
CA GLU A 145 -11.27 10.10 10.47
C GLU A 145 -11.05 9.75 8.99
N GLN A 146 -11.69 8.69 8.49
CA GLN A 146 -11.64 8.35 7.07
C GLN A 146 -12.33 9.45 6.24
N VAL A 147 -13.52 9.89 6.64
CA VAL A 147 -14.23 11.00 5.98
C VAL A 147 -13.37 12.27 6.01
N ARG A 148 -12.76 12.61 7.14
CA ARG A 148 -11.87 13.77 7.25
C ARG A 148 -10.73 13.71 6.24
N VAL A 149 -10.02 12.57 6.15
CA VAL A 149 -8.91 12.42 5.20
C VAL A 149 -9.40 12.51 3.75
N MET A 150 -10.57 11.92 3.43
CA MET A 150 -11.15 11.96 2.10
C MET A 150 -11.63 13.36 1.69
N THR A 151 -12.06 14.19 2.63
CA THR A 151 -12.53 15.55 2.35
C THR A 151 -11.40 16.59 2.30
N GLU A 152 -10.22 16.25 2.79
CA GLU A 152 -9.03 17.10 2.75
C GLU A 152 -8.15 16.89 1.48
N VAL A 153 -8.58 16.04 0.56
CA VAL A 153 -7.84 15.74 -0.69
C VAL A 153 -8.09 16.75 -1.78
#